data_38c9784a6a79ecb3cb4eb0acf35f2e1a
#
_entry.id   38c9784a6a79ecb3cb4eb0acf35f2e1a
#
_cell.length_a   1.000
_cell.length_b   1.000
_cell.length_c   1.000
_cell.angle_alpha   90.00
_cell.angle_beta   90.00
_cell.angle_gamma   90.00
#
_symmetry.space_group_name_H-M   'P 1'
#
loop_
_entity.id
_entity.type
_entity.pdbx_description
1 polymer ?
#
loop_
_entity_poly.entity_id
_entity_poly.type
_entity_poly.pdbx_seq_one_letter_code
_entity_poly.pdbx_strand_id
1 'polypeptide(L)'
;MARPKFKIDYELVEKLAHIQCTQQEIASFLGCSVDTLQRDEKFCGLYKKGIENGKMSLRRIQYKLAEKNTAMAIFLGKQYLGQKDVVENVDDTQMKKVEELLAKIKDEANDNKW
;
A
#
# COMPACT_ATOMS: atom_id res chain seq x y z
N MET A 1 -14.37 -44.76 0.79
CA MET A 1 -14.23 -43.97 -0.47
C MET A 1 -13.47 -42.68 -0.20
N ALA A 2 -12.34 -42.52 -0.82
CA ALA A 2 -11.62 -41.26 -0.75
C ALA A 2 -12.41 -40.17 -1.50
N ARG A 3 -12.60 -39.04 -0.86
CA ARG A 3 -13.20 -37.89 -1.53
C ARG A 3 -12.25 -37.45 -2.66
N PRO A 4 -12.77 -37.14 -3.85
CA PRO A 4 -11.91 -36.59 -4.91
C PRO A 4 -11.27 -35.30 -4.39
N LYS A 5 -9.99 -35.12 -4.69
CA LYS A 5 -9.30 -33.88 -4.36
C LYS A 5 -9.94 -32.74 -5.11
N PHE A 6 -10.19 -31.64 -4.38
CA PHE A 6 -10.69 -30.43 -5.00
C PHE A 6 -9.63 -29.90 -5.98
N LYS A 7 -10.06 -29.66 -7.20
CA LYS A 7 -9.17 -29.10 -8.22
C LYS A 7 -9.20 -27.59 -8.15
N ILE A 8 -8.06 -27.00 -7.83
CA ILE A 8 -7.90 -25.56 -7.75
C ILE A 8 -7.57 -25.03 -9.15
N ASP A 9 -8.33 -24.04 -9.59
CA ASP A 9 -8.05 -23.34 -10.84
C ASP A 9 -6.96 -22.29 -10.54
N TYR A 10 -5.72 -22.66 -10.77
CA TYR A 10 -4.55 -21.82 -10.43
C TYR A 10 -4.48 -20.55 -11.26
N GLU A 11 -4.93 -20.59 -12.49
CA GLU A 11 -4.95 -19.43 -13.36
C GLU A 11 -5.93 -18.37 -12.80
N LEU A 12 -7.08 -18.83 -12.32
CA LEU A 12 -8.06 -17.96 -11.68
C LEU A 12 -7.54 -17.40 -10.36
N VAL A 13 -6.81 -18.23 -9.59
CA VAL A 13 -6.18 -17.80 -8.34
C VAL A 13 -5.23 -16.62 -8.59
N GLU A 14 -4.38 -16.70 -9.60
CA GLU A 14 -3.47 -15.61 -9.94
C GLU A 14 -4.22 -14.33 -10.28
N LYS A 15 -5.29 -14.45 -11.07
CA LYS A 15 -6.09 -13.29 -11.48
C LYS A 15 -6.79 -12.63 -10.28
N LEU A 16 -7.37 -13.44 -9.40
CA LEU A 16 -8.06 -12.94 -8.20
C LEU A 16 -7.07 -12.31 -7.22
N ALA A 17 -5.91 -12.93 -7.04
CA ALA A 17 -4.87 -12.37 -6.20
C ALA A 17 -4.36 -11.04 -6.75
N HIS A 18 -4.23 -10.93 -8.08
CA HIS A 18 -3.79 -9.70 -8.73
C HIS A 18 -4.70 -8.51 -8.39
N ILE A 19 -6.00 -8.73 -8.28
CA ILE A 19 -6.94 -7.68 -7.86
C ILE A 19 -7.12 -7.61 -6.35
N GLN A 20 -6.20 -8.19 -5.61
CA GLN A 20 -6.09 -8.09 -4.14
C GLN A 20 -7.22 -8.80 -3.37
N CYS A 21 -7.79 -9.84 -3.95
CA CYS A 21 -8.78 -10.67 -3.25
C CYS A 21 -8.13 -11.37 -2.05
N THR A 22 -8.86 -11.45 -0.95
CA THR A 22 -8.42 -12.20 0.23
C THR A 22 -8.54 -13.69 -0.05
N GLN A 23 -7.84 -14.51 0.76
CA GLN A 23 -7.95 -15.98 0.65
C GLN A 23 -9.38 -16.44 0.87
N GLN A 24 -10.10 -15.78 1.78
CA GLN A 24 -11.50 -16.10 2.06
C GLN A 24 -12.39 -15.83 0.85
N GLU A 25 -12.18 -14.71 0.18
CA GLU A 25 -12.91 -14.36 -1.04
C GLU A 25 -12.65 -15.37 -2.16
N ILE A 26 -11.38 -15.78 -2.32
CA ILE A 26 -10.98 -16.77 -3.33
C ILE A 26 -11.61 -18.12 -2.98
N ALA A 27 -11.58 -18.53 -1.72
CA ALA A 27 -12.20 -19.79 -1.29
C ALA A 27 -13.71 -19.79 -1.57
N SER A 28 -14.39 -18.71 -1.26
CA SER A 28 -15.81 -18.53 -1.56
C SER A 28 -16.08 -18.63 -3.07
N PHE A 29 -15.26 -17.98 -3.87
CA PHE A 29 -15.42 -17.97 -5.32
C PHE A 29 -15.21 -19.37 -5.91
N LEU A 30 -14.21 -20.11 -5.41
CA LEU A 30 -13.88 -21.46 -5.89
C LEU A 30 -14.80 -22.53 -5.31
N GLY A 31 -15.52 -22.21 -4.24
CA GLY A 31 -16.42 -23.16 -3.59
C GLY A 31 -15.70 -24.15 -2.67
N CYS A 32 -14.62 -23.73 -2.02
CA CYS A 32 -13.88 -24.56 -1.07
C CYS A 32 -13.60 -23.77 0.20
N SER A 33 -12.96 -24.43 1.19
CA SER A 33 -12.56 -23.77 2.43
C SER A 33 -11.19 -23.11 2.29
N VAL A 34 -10.93 -22.12 3.14
CA VAL A 34 -9.62 -21.49 3.23
C VAL A 34 -8.55 -22.53 3.61
N ASP A 35 -8.88 -23.45 4.50
CA ASP A 35 -7.96 -24.53 4.90
C ASP A 35 -7.52 -25.38 3.72
N THR A 36 -8.42 -25.68 2.80
CA THR A 36 -8.11 -26.42 1.58
C THR A 36 -7.06 -25.68 0.76
N LEU A 37 -7.23 -24.37 0.64
CA LEU A 37 -6.29 -23.52 -0.12
C LEU A 37 -4.93 -23.44 0.59
N GLN A 38 -4.93 -23.25 1.91
CA GLN A 38 -3.69 -23.09 2.67
C GLN A 38 -2.84 -24.36 2.69
N ARG A 39 -3.44 -25.54 2.51
CA ARG A 39 -2.73 -26.81 2.44
C ARG A 39 -2.05 -27.03 1.09
N ASP A 40 -2.39 -26.25 0.10
CA ASP A 40 -1.84 -26.37 -1.24
C ASP A 40 -0.69 -25.41 -1.42
N GLU A 41 0.54 -25.94 -1.50
CA GLU A 41 1.75 -25.13 -1.64
C GLU A 41 1.75 -24.31 -2.92
N LYS A 42 1.25 -24.87 -4.00
CA LYS A 42 1.18 -24.17 -5.28
C LYS A 42 0.23 -22.97 -5.19
N PHE A 43 -0.91 -23.13 -4.51
CA PHE A 43 -1.83 -22.02 -4.25
C PHE A 43 -1.12 -20.92 -3.46
N CYS A 44 -0.43 -21.26 -2.37
CA CYS A 44 0.23 -20.28 -1.52
C CYS A 44 1.26 -19.46 -2.29
N GLY A 45 2.07 -20.13 -3.12
CA GLY A 45 3.07 -19.46 -3.95
C GLY A 45 2.46 -18.54 -5.00
N LEU A 46 1.44 -19.01 -5.70
CA LEU A 46 0.75 -18.24 -6.73
C LEU A 46 -0.04 -17.08 -6.15
N TYR A 47 -0.66 -17.30 -4.99
CA TYR A 47 -1.39 -16.25 -4.29
C TYR A 47 -0.46 -15.10 -3.89
N LYS A 48 0.67 -15.43 -3.26
CA LYS A 48 1.65 -14.43 -2.85
C LYS A 48 2.18 -13.64 -4.04
N LYS A 49 2.55 -14.36 -5.11
CA LYS A 49 3.04 -13.75 -6.35
C LYS A 49 1.98 -12.83 -6.96
N GLY A 50 0.73 -13.30 -7.02
CA GLY A 50 -0.38 -12.52 -7.57
C GLY A 50 -0.64 -11.24 -6.78
N ILE A 51 -0.65 -11.33 -5.45
CA ILE A 51 -0.84 -10.17 -4.57
C ILE A 51 0.27 -9.13 -4.82
N GLU A 52 1.53 -9.56 -4.84
CA GLU A 52 2.66 -8.65 -5.06
C GLU A 52 2.62 -8.00 -6.44
N ASN A 53 2.34 -8.79 -7.47
CA ASN A 53 2.22 -8.28 -8.84
C ASN A 53 1.05 -7.29 -8.96
N GLY A 54 -0.05 -7.57 -8.28
CA GLY A 54 -1.21 -6.67 -8.26
C GLY A 54 -0.91 -5.34 -7.60
N LYS A 55 -0.18 -5.35 -6.48
CA LYS A 55 0.25 -4.12 -5.81
C LYS A 55 1.14 -3.28 -6.72
N MET A 56 2.09 -3.92 -7.40
CA MET A 56 2.98 -3.22 -8.34
C MET A 56 2.19 -2.62 -9.50
N SER A 57 1.24 -3.37 -10.05
CA SER A 57 0.39 -2.92 -11.14
C SER A 57 -0.46 -1.73 -10.73
N LEU A 58 -1.08 -1.79 -9.55
CA LEU A 58 -1.89 -0.69 -9.01
C LEU A 58 -1.02 0.56 -8.82
N ARG A 59 0.15 0.38 -8.22
CA ARG A 59 1.09 1.48 -8.00
C ARG A 59 1.49 2.16 -9.30
N ARG A 60 1.77 1.36 -10.32
CA ARG A 60 2.13 1.86 -11.66
C ARG A 60 1.01 2.71 -12.25
N ILE A 61 -0.24 2.23 -12.11
CA ILE A 61 -1.42 2.97 -12.59
C ILE A 61 -1.58 4.28 -11.82
N GLN A 62 -1.40 4.24 -10.50
CA GLN A 62 -1.51 5.43 -9.66
C GLN A 62 -0.45 6.48 -10.02
N TYR A 63 0.80 6.07 -10.20
CA TYR A 63 1.89 6.97 -10.60
C TYR A 63 1.62 7.59 -11.97
N LYS A 64 1.15 6.80 -12.90
CA LYS A 64 0.80 7.30 -14.23
C LYS A 64 -0.37 8.30 -14.17
N LEU A 65 -1.38 7.98 -13.36
CA LEU A 65 -2.53 8.87 -13.18
C LEU A 65 -2.13 10.17 -12.48
N ALA A 66 -1.16 10.12 -11.56
CA ALA A 66 -0.69 11.29 -10.81
C ALA A 66 -0.12 12.38 -11.71
N GLU A 67 0.38 12.04 -12.89
CA GLU A 67 0.88 13.01 -13.86
C GLU A 67 -0.20 13.98 -14.31
N LYS A 68 -1.46 13.56 -14.28
CA LYS A 68 -2.60 14.35 -14.77
C LYS A 68 -3.65 14.63 -13.70
N ASN A 69 -3.50 14.04 -12.51
CA ASN A 69 -4.52 14.15 -11.45
C ASN A 69 -3.87 14.64 -10.17
N THR A 70 -4.22 15.87 -9.77
CA THR A 70 -3.67 16.50 -8.57
C THR A 70 -4.00 15.72 -7.30
N ALA A 71 -5.22 15.22 -7.18
CA ALA A 71 -5.64 14.46 -6.00
C ALA A 71 -4.81 13.19 -5.83
N MET A 72 -4.54 12.48 -6.92
CA MET A 72 -3.70 11.28 -6.89
C MET A 72 -2.24 11.62 -6.57
N ALA A 73 -1.72 12.73 -7.09
CA ALA A 73 -0.36 13.18 -6.78
C ALA A 73 -0.21 13.49 -5.29
N ILE A 74 -1.19 14.17 -4.70
CA ILE A 74 -1.21 14.49 -3.27
C ILE A 74 -1.29 13.19 -2.45
N PHE A 75 -2.17 12.27 -2.84
CA PHE A 75 -2.33 10.97 -2.16
C PHE A 75 -1.02 10.20 -2.15
N LEU A 76 -0.36 10.07 -3.29
CA LEU A 76 0.91 9.34 -3.37
C LEU A 76 2.01 10.03 -2.56
N GLY A 77 2.04 11.35 -2.55
CA GLY A 77 2.97 12.12 -1.74
C GLY A 77 2.81 11.81 -0.25
N LYS A 78 1.57 11.74 0.22
CA LYS A 78 1.27 11.40 1.61
C LYS A 78 1.67 9.97 1.95
N GLN A 79 1.41 9.02 1.06
CA GLN A 79 1.66 7.60 1.30
C GLN A 79 3.12 7.21 1.21
N TYR A 80 3.86 7.75 0.24
CA TYR A 80 5.22 7.29 -0.05
C TYR A 80 6.31 8.27 0.36
N LEU A 81 6.01 9.57 0.45
CA LEU A 81 7.00 10.58 0.77
C LEU A 81 6.79 11.22 2.15
N GLY A 82 5.80 10.78 2.88
CA GLY A 82 5.50 11.30 4.20
C GLY A 82 4.99 12.74 4.20
N GLN A 83 4.52 13.22 3.08
CA GLN A 83 3.95 14.57 2.99
C GLN A 83 2.65 14.66 3.77
N LYS A 84 2.45 15.78 4.44
CA LYS A 84 1.27 16.00 5.28
C LYS A 84 0.63 17.34 4.95
N ASP A 85 -0.66 17.41 5.19
CA ASP A 85 -1.38 18.68 5.14
C ASP A 85 -0.90 19.56 6.29
N VAL A 86 -0.26 20.67 5.97
CA VAL A 86 0.49 21.45 6.95
C VAL A 86 -0.38 22.42 7.73
N VAL A 87 -1.56 22.77 7.26
CA VAL A 87 -2.19 24.00 7.68
C VAL A 87 -3.42 23.83 8.56
N GLU A 88 -4.14 22.72 8.46
CA GLU A 88 -5.45 22.61 9.11
C GLU A 88 -5.43 22.03 10.53
N ASN A 89 -4.34 21.35 10.92
CA ASN A 89 -4.27 20.64 12.19
C ASN A 89 -3.06 21.00 13.06
N VAL A 90 -2.38 22.10 12.75
CA VAL A 90 -1.27 22.58 13.56
C VAL A 90 -1.81 23.43 14.68
N ASP A 91 -1.73 22.97 15.93
CA ASP A 91 -2.13 23.78 17.06
C ASP A 91 -1.08 24.87 17.35
N ASP A 92 -1.43 25.86 18.21
CA ASP A 92 -0.55 26.96 18.54
C ASP A 92 0.77 26.50 19.16
N THR A 93 0.76 25.37 19.86
CA THR A 93 1.95 24.80 20.49
C THR A 93 2.94 24.32 19.43
N GLN A 94 2.46 23.69 18.38
CA GLN A 94 3.31 23.21 17.28
C GLN A 94 3.86 24.38 16.48
N MET A 95 3.06 25.42 16.25
CA MET A 95 3.50 26.65 15.60
C MET A 95 4.63 27.31 16.38
N LYS A 96 4.50 27.40 17.68
CA LYS A 96 5.54 27.96 18.54
C LYS A 96 6.83 27.19 18.45
N LYS A 97 6.75 25.82 18.44
CA LYS A 97 7.94 24.98 18.29
C LYS A 97 8.65 25.22 16.97
N VAL A 98 7.89 25.36 15.88
CA VAL A 98 8.45 25.66 14.58
C VAL A 98 9.14 27.02 14.57
N GLU A 99 8.49 28.04 15.16
CA GLU A 99 9.06 29.38 15.28
C GLU A 99 10.36 29.38 16.09
N GLU A 100 10.39 28.65 17.21
CA GLU A 100 11.59 28.50 18.03
C GLU A 100 12.73 27.85 17.25
N LEU A 101 12.44 26.81 16.47
CA LEU A 101 13.42 26.14 15.62
C LEU A 101 13.97 27.09 14.55
N LEU A 102 13.10 27.86 13.92
CA LEU A 102 13.51 28.84 12.91
C LEU A 102 14.39 29.93 13.53
N ALA A 103 14.04 30.39 14.72
CA ALA A 103 14.85 31.37 15.45
C ALA A 103 16.25 30.84 15.76
N LYS A 104 16.34 29.57 16.21
CA LYS A 104 17.63 28.91 16.45
C LYS A 104 18.48 28.79 15.19
N ILE A 105 17.86 28.42 14.07
CA ILE A 105 18.55 28.31 12.78
C ILE A 105 19.10 29.66 12.36
N LYS A 106 18.34 30.75 12.55
CA LYS A 106 18.79 32.11 12.24
C LYS A 106 19.96 32.52 13.12
N ASP A 107 19.89 32.24 14.42
CA ASP A 107 20.97 32.59 15.34
C ASP A 107 22.25 31.84 15.02
N GLU A 108 22.15 30.54 14.73
CA GLU A 108 23.30 29.73 14.30
C GLU A 108 23.91 30.24 12.98
N ALA A 109 23.06 30.62 12.05
CA ALA A 109 23.52 31.18 10.78
C ALA A 109 24.22 32.53 10.99
N ASN A 110 23.76 33.34 11.96
CA ASN A 110 24.40 34.59 12.29
C ASN A 110 25.75 34.39 13.04
N ASP A 111 25.79 33.38 13.93
CA ASP A 111 27.03 33.05 14.68
C ASP A 111 28.10 32.46 13.77
N ASN A 112 27.71 31.84 12.66
CA ASN A 112 28.63 31.26 11.70
C ASN A 112 28.95 32.20 10.52
N LYS A 113 28.82 33.47 10.74
CA LYS A 113 29.23 34.42 9.72
C LYS A 113 30.76 34.45 9.61
N TRP A 114 31.20 33.98 8.49
CA TRP A 114 32.60 34.10 8.06
C TRP A 114 32.85 35.40 7.33
#